data_78c526972def50fa3f5a9de5a10645a5
#
_entry.id   78c526972def50fa3f5a9de5a10645a5
#
_cell.length_a   1.000
_cell.length_b   1.000
_cell.length_c   1.000
_cell.angle_alpha   90.00
_cell.angle_beta   90.00
_cell.angle_gamma   90.00
#
_symmetry.space_group_name_H-M   'P 1'
#
loop_
_entity.id
_entity.type
_entity.pdbx_description
1 polymer ?
#
loop_
_entity_poly.entity_id
_entity_poly.type
_entity_poly.pdbx_seq_one_letter_code
_entity_poly.pdbx_strand_id
1 'polypeptide(L)'
;MKREFMAALVLVALSACGGSDPSDTSEEIVVAPLSASLEAPSGVTQLELHKLDCGTIEISDLDDFSSAGDFAGETDTFNNTCWLVRHPDGDLLWDTGVPGMLAGQPAFAQDIYTVSLNTSVTQQLRERGISTTEIEFVSISHSHFDHVGQIDQVSGATWLVHENEYNHMFSGAVEGDETATQFGAFASMAFEMFSGEKDVFGDGSVVIFPTAGHTPGHTSLQLTLPETGPVLLTGDLYHRTESRELRRVPRFNTSEADTLASMDAFEGRAAALGATVIIQHEIDDTGPLPNVIR
;
A
#
# COMPACT_ATOMS: atom_id res chain seq x y z
N MET A 1 14.34 9.44 -43.46
CA MET A 1 13.28 8.74 -44.23
C MET A 1 12.03 8.73 -43.34
N LYS A 2 11.06 9.56 -43.67
CA LYS A 2 9.76 9.66 -43.00
C LYS A 2 8.89 8.53 -43.51
N ARG A 3 8.23 7.78 -42.61
CA ARG A 3 7.11 6.89 -42.96
C ARG A 3 5.87 7.41 -42.26
N GLU A 4 4.96 7.95 -43.09
CA GLU A 4 3.61 8.33 -42.72
C GLU A 4 2.75 7.05 -42.69
N PHE A 5 1.93 6.88 -41.65
CA PHE A 5 0.87 5.88 -41.62
C PHE A 5 -0.46 6.57 -41.90
N MET A 6 -1.06 6.21 -43.01
CA MET A 6 -2.40 6.60 -43.46
C MET A 6 -3.46 5.96 -42.57
N ALA A 7 -4.38 6.79 -42.08
CA ALA A 7 -5.65 6.36 -41.51
C ALA A 7 -6.63 6.00 -42.61
N ALA A 8 -7.17 4.80 -42.59
CA ALA A 8 -8.22 4.36 -43.48
C ALA A 8 -9.60 4.70 -42.89
N LEU A 9 -10.31 5.58 -43.52
CA LEU A 9 -11.70 5.95 -43.22
C LEU A 9 -12.64 4.98 -43.95
N VAL A 10 -13.43 4.19 -43.22
CA VAL A 10 -14.47 3.33 -43.80
C VAL A 10 -15.78 4.12 -43.82
N LEU A 11 -16.22 4.53 -45.00
CA LEU A 11 -17.56 5.07 -45.27
C LEU A 11 -18.54 3.92 -45.45
N VAL A 12 -19.58 3.82 -44.62
CA VAL A 12 -20.75 2.99 -44.89
C VAL A 12 -21.84 3.84 -45.50
N ALA A 13 -22.16 3.53 -46.76
CA ALA A 13 -23.26 4.16 -47.48
C ALA A 13 -24.60 3.54 -47.06
N LEU A 14 -25.54 4.36 -46.61
CA LEU A 14 -26.94 3.99 -46.42
C LEU A 14 -27.73 4.39 -47.66
N SER A 15 -28.30 3.38 -48.33
CA SER A 15 -29.27 3.58 -49.41
C SER A 15 -30.65 3.91 -48.81
N ALA A 16 -31.23 4.98 -49.30
CA ALA A 16 -32.61 5.40 -49.01
C ALA A 16 -33.57 4.81 -50.06
N CYS A 17 -34.69 4.32 -49.60
CA CYS A 17 -35.93 4.23 -50.40
C CYS A 17 -37.13 4.44 -49.49
N GLY A 18 -37.77 5.54 -49.59
CA GLY A 18 -39.09 5.88 -50.09
C GLY A 18 -40.29 5.65 -49.14
N GLY A 19 -40.87 6.78 -48.71
CA GLY A 19 -42.28 7.02 -48.88
C GLY A 19 -43.21 6.89 -47.66
N SER A 20 -43.77 8.04 -47.37
CA SER A 20 -45.14 8.37 -46.89
C SER A 20 -45.29 8.83 -45.43
N ASP A 21 -45.80 9.95 -45.35
CA ASP A 21 -46.08 11.01 -44.39
C ASP A 21 -47.25 10.71 -43.41
N PRO A 22 -47.65 11.61 -42.53
CA PRO A 22 -47.24 11.77 -41.13
C PRO A 22 -48.42 11.54 -40.16
N SER A 23 -48.09 11.20 -38.92
CA SER A 23 -48.93 11.58 -37.78
C SER A 23 -48.05 11.87 -36.58
N ASP A 24 -48.05 13.13 -36.22
CA ASP A 24 -47.49 13.75 -35.04
C ASP A 24 -48.06 13.11 -33.77
N THR A 25 -47.23 12.40 -33.03
CA THR A 25 -47.39 12.18 -31.59
C THR A 25 -46.04 12.30 -30.94
N SER A 26 -45.74 13.49 -30.44
CA SER A 26 -44.66 13.77 -29.54
C SER A 26 -44.91 13.00 -28.22
N GLU A 27 -44.39 11.78 -28.11
CA GLU A 27 -44.24 11.15 -26.82
C GLU A 27 -43.08 11.84 -26.09
N GLU A 28 -43.45 12.62 -25.11
CA GLU A 28 -42.52 13.20 -24.12
C GLU A 28 -41.90 12.04 -23.32
N ILE A 29 -40.64 11.70 -23.65
CA ILE A 29 -39.87 10.71 -22.86
C ILE A 29 -39.58 11.38 -21.50
N VAL A 30 -40.42 11.08 -20.53
CA VAL A 30 -40.16 11.39 -19.13
C VAL A 30 -38.99 10.48 -18.69
N VAL A 31 -37.79 11.00 -18.76
CA VAL A 31 -36.61 10.40 -18.16
C VAL A 31 -36.78 10.54 -16.64
N ALA A 32 -37.25 9.49 -16.00
CA ALA A 32 -37.24 9.40 -14.54
C ALA A 32 -35.77 9.53 -14.10
N PRO A 33 -35.46 10.37 -13.08
CA PRO A 33 -34.10 10.41 -12.55
C PRO A 33 -33.80 9.02 -11.95
N LEU A 34 -32.80 8.34 -12.51
CA LEU A 34 -32.20 7.16 -11.89
C LEU A 34 -31.47 7.63 -10.63
N SER A 35 -32.18 7.75 -9.53
CA SER A 35 -31.57 7.74 -8.21
C SER A 35 -31.15 6.29 -7.91
N ALA A 36 -30.16 5.80 -8.60
CA ALA A 36 -29.37 4.70 -8.05
C ALA A 36 -28.70 5.28 -6.81
N SER A 37 -29.10 4.84 -5.62
CA SER A 37 -28.25 4.93 -4.46
C SER A 37 -26.99 4.18 -4.82
N LEU A 38 -25.91 4.87 -5.11
CA LEU A 38 -24.59 4.27 -5.26
C LEU A 38 -24.30 3.67 -3.89
N GLU A 39 -24.41 2.34 -3.77
CA GLU A 39 -23.83 1.66 -2.63
C GLU A 39 -22.35 2.03 -2.60
N ALA A 40 -21.81 2.29 -1.41
CA ALA A 40 -20.40 2.61 -1.25
C ALA A 40 -19.55 1.52 -1.93
N PRO A 41 -18.55 1.86 -2.75
CA PRO A 41 -17.76 0.88 -3.51
C PRO A 41 -17.18 -0.22 -2.62
N SER A 42 -16.73 0.11 -1.41
CA SER A 42 -16.20 -0.83 -0.42
C SER A 42 -17.27 -1.58 0.39
N GLY A 43 -18.54 -1.17 0.28
CA GLY A 43 -19.64 -1.71 1.10
C GLY A 43 -19.62 -1.31 2.58
N VAL A 44 -18.72 -0.39 3.00
CA VAL A 44 -18.69 0.19 4.35
C VAL A 44 -19.25 1.60 4.35
N THR A 45 -19.76 2.04 5.50
CA THR A 45 -20.38 3.37 5.66
C THR A 45 -19.47 4.36 6.41
N GLN A 46 -18.34 3.89 6.92
CA GLN A 46 -17.33 4.66 7.64
C GLN A 46 -15.96 4.04 7.48
N LEU A 47 -14.92 4.81 7.73
CA LEU A 47 -13.55 4.37 7.68
C LEU A 47 -13.27 3.26 8.70
N GLU A 48 -12.66 2.17 8.24
CA GLU A 48 -12.20 1.04 9.05
C GLU A 48 -10.76 0.69 8.70
N LEU A 49 -9.97 0.32 9.70
CA LEU A 49 -8.61 -0.20 9.53
C LEU A 49 -8.57 -1.67 9.95
N HIS A 50 -8.30 -2.56 9.01
CA HIS A 50 -8.25 -4.00 9.22
C HIS A 50 -6.80 -4.49 9.26
N LYS A 51 -6.43 -5.15 10.36
CA LYS A 51 -5.11 -5.78 10.51
C LYS A 51 -5.07 -7.11 9.77
N LEU A 52 -3.98 -7.33 9.00
CA LEU A 52 -3.66 -8.58 8.33
C LEU A 52 -2.32 -9.12 8.86
N ASP A 53 -2.24 -10.44 9.03
CA ASP A 53 -0.98 -11.14 9.31
C ASP A 53 -0.22 -11.31 7.99
N CYS A 54 0.89 -10.61 7.86
CA CYS A 54 1.69 -10.59 6.64
C CYS A 54 3.05 -11.28 6.81
N GLY A 55 3.22 -12.00 7.92
CA GLY A 55 4.37 -12.84 8.21
C GLY A 55 4.98 -12.62 9.58
N THR A 56 5.96 -13.44 9.87
CA THR A 56 6.82 -13.35 11.06
C THR A 56 8.26 -13.45 10.61
N ILE A 57 9.12 -12.60 11.15
CA ILE A 57 10.55 -12.54 10.83
C ILE A 57 11.35 -12.69 12.13
N GLU A 58 11.99 -13.86 12.33
CA GLU A 58 12.94 -14.04 13.42
C GLU A 58 14.29 -13.46 13.00
N ILE A 59 14.87 -12.63 13.87
CA ILE A 59 16.14 -11.92 13.67
C ILE A 59 17.19 -12.54 14.59
N SER A 60 18.24 -13.11 14.01
CA SER A 60 19.34 -13.75 14.77
C SER A 60 20.49 -12.82 15.13
N ASP A 61 20.55 -11.62 14.57
CA ASP A 61 21.50 -10.54 14.90
C ASP A 61 20.74 -9.20 14.89
N LEU A 62 20.21 -8.83 16.06
CA LEU A 62 19.43 -7.61 16.20
C LEU A 62 20.28 -6.34 16.11
N ASP A 63 21.60 -6.46 16.28
CA ASP A 63 22.50 -5.31 16.22
C ASP A 63 22.57 -4.66 14.82
N ASP A 64 22.13 -5.39 13.80
CA ASP A 64 21.98 -4.85 12.43
C ASP A 64 20.89 -3.76 12.33
N PHE A 65 19.98 -3.73 13.31
CA PHE A 65 18.91 -2.74 13.44
C PHE A 65 19.31 -1.53 14.30
N SER A 66 20.61 -1.39 14.66
CA SER A 66 21.16 -0.23 15.37
C SER A 66 22.47 0.24 14.77
N SER A 67 22.51 1.47 14.26
CA SER A 67 23.74 2.13 13.81
C SER A 67 24.74 2.39 14.95
N ALA A 68 24.27 2.37 16.21
CA ALA A 68 25.10 2.61 17.40
C ALA A 68 25.59 1.33 18.09
N GLY A 69 25.09 0.14 17.69
CA GLY A 69 25.53 -1.12 18.28
C GLY A 69 24.89 -1.40 19.64
N ASP A 70 23.65 -0.95 19.86
CA ASP A 70 22.96 -1.08 21.16
C ASP A 70 22.47 -2.49 21.45
N PHE A 71 22.27 -3.32 20.40
CA PHE A 71 21.61 -4.62 20.50
C PHE A 71 22.55 -5.80 20.26
N ALA A 72 23.87 -5.61 20.51
CA ALA A 72 24.89 -6.62 20.22
C ALA A 72 24.64 -7.94 20.98
N GLY A 73 24.49 -9.04 20.23
CA GLY A 73 24.22 -10.37 20.75
C GLY A 73 22.77 -10.64 21.13
N GLU A 74 21.87 -9.72 20.81
CA GLU A 74 20.42 -9.89 20.96
C GLU A 74 19.79 -10.50 19.71
N THR A 75 18.65 -11.11 19.90
CA THR A 75 17.75 -11.65 18.86
C THR A 75 16.36 -11.11 19.09
N ASP A 76 15.53 -11.10 18.06
CA ASP A 76 14.13 -10.68 18.18
C ASP A 76 13.22 -11.43 17.22
N THR A 77 11.92 -11.22 17.36
CA THR A 77 10.89 -11.71 16.43
C THR A 77 9.98 -10.55 16.07
N PHE A 78 10.01 -10.16 14.80
CA PHE A 78 9.17 -9.12 14.27
C PHE A 78 7.86 -9.69 13.73
N ASN A 79 6.74 -9.06 14.10
CA ASN A 79 5.52 -9.20 13.33
C ASN A 79 5.67 -8.45 12.02
N ASN A 80 5.14 -9.02 10.96
CA ASN A 80 4.92 -8.26 9.74
C ASN A 80 3.43 -8.06 9.54
N THR A 81 2.98 -6.80 9.61
CA THR A 81 1.56 -6.46 9.48
C THR A 81 1.31 -5.68 8.20
N CYS A 82 0.30 -6.10 7.45
CA CYS A 82 -0.30 -5.29 6.40
C CYS A 82 -1.64 -4.76 6.88
N TRP A 83 -2.14 -3.74 6.19
CA TRP A 83 -3.36 -3.08 6.62
C TRP A 83 -4.31 -2.87 5.44
N LEU A 84 -5.53 -3.36 5.58
CA LEU A 84 -6.60 -3.02 4.67
C LEU A 84 -7.38 -1.84 5.26
N VAL A 85 -7.30 -0.71 4.59
CA VAL A 85 -8.09 0.47 4.87
C VAL A 85 -9.37 0.38 4.05
N ARG A 86 -10.52 0.30 4.72
CA ARG A 86 -11.82 0.31 4.07
C ARG A 86 -12.47 1.67 4.21
N HIS A 87 -12.67 2.36 3.12
CA HIS A 87 -13.28 3.67 3.05
C HIS A 87 -14.57 3.61 2.23
N PRO A 88 -15.60 4.44 2.50
CA PRO A 88 -16.81 4.46 1.69
C PRO A 88 -16.58 4.61 0.18
N ASP A 89 -15.53 5.31 -0.22
CA ASP A 89 -15.20 5.58 -1.62
C ASP A 89 -14.19 4.58 -2.23
N GLY A 90 -13.79 3.52 -1.50
CA GLY A 90 -12.88 2.48 -2.00
C GLY A 90 -12.01 1.85 -0.93
N ASP A 91 -11.26 0.83 -1.28
CA ASP A 91 -10.34 0.12 -0.38
C ASP A 91 -8.87 0.41 -0.77
N LEU A 92 -8.01 0.64 0.25
CA LEU A 92 -6.56 0.73 0.10
C LEU A 92 -5.90 -0.43 0.85
N LEU A 93 -5.08 -1.23 0.16
CA LEU A 93 -4.17 -2.15 0.83
C LEU A 93 -2.82 -1.45 1.06
N TRP A 94 -2.41 -1.35 2.33
CA TRP A 94 -1.14 -0.78 2.76
C TRP A 94 -0.16 -1.89 3.12
N ASP A 95 0.94 -2.01 2.39
CA ASP A 95 1.91 -3.08 2.36
C ASP A 95 1.32 -4.44 1.93
N THR A 96 2.16 -5.35 1.46
CA THR A 96 1.75 -6.67 0.97
C THR A 96 2.55 -7.82 1.59
N GLY A 97 3.38 -7.53 2.59
CA GLY A 97 4.02 -8.53 3.43
C GLY A 97 5.16 -9.30 2.77
N VAL A 98 5.56 -10.37 3.44
CA VAL A 98 6.59 -11.30 2.96
C VAL A 98 6.11 -12.09 1.74
N PRO A 99 7.03 -12.72 0.95
CA PRO A 99 6.67 -13.43 -0.27
C PRO A 99 5.56 -14.46 -0.07
N GLY A 100 4.48 -14.34 -0.86
CA GLY A 100 3.27 -15.16 -0.75
C GLY A 100 3.49 -16.66 -0.96
N MET A 101 4.58 -17.04 -1.64
CA MET A 101 4.97 -18.45 -1.82
C MET A 101 5.33 -19.15 -0.49
N LEU A 102 5.59 -18.40 0.58
CA LEU A 102 5.87 -18.93 1.91
C LEU A 102 4.59 -19.35 2.66
N ALA A 103 3.40 -18.99 2.18
CA ALA A 103 2.15 -19.27 2.87
C ALA A 103 1.95 -20.78 3.12
N GLY A 104 1.88 -21.18 4.40
CA GLY A 104 1.73 -22.55 4.81
C GLY A 104 2.96 -23.45 4.57
N GLN A 105 4.10 -22.87 4.20
CA GLN A 105 5.36 -23.60 4.02
C GLN A 105 6.20 -23.57 5.32
N PRO A 106 7.18 -24.48 5.47
CA PRO A 106 8.19 -24.36 6.51
C PRO A 106 8.90 -23.01 6.44
N ALA A 107 9.30 -22.48 7.59
CA ALA A 107 10.04 -21.23 7.66
C ALA A 107 11.30 -21.26 6.78
N PHE A 108 11.57 -20.17 6.11
CA PHE A 108 12.71 -19.99 5.21
C PHE A 108 13.77 -19.14 5.89
N ALA A 109 14.98 -19.70 6.02
CA ALA A 109 16.11 -19.02 6.66
C ALA A 109 17.10 -18.52 5.59
N GLN A 110 17.46 -17.24 5.68
CA GLN A 110 18.49 -16.61 4.88
C GLN A 110 19.19 -15.52 5.69
N ASP A 111 20.53 -15.55 5.74
CA ASP A 111 21.36 -14.62 6.50
C ASP A 111 20.92 -14.53 7.97
N ILE A 112 20.55 -13.35 8.46
CA ILE A 112 20.08 -13.15 9.83
C ILE A 112 18.57 -13.39 10.00
N TYR A 113 17.84 -13.65 8.90
CA TYR A 113 16.38 -13.73 8.88
C TYR A 113 15.88 -15.16 8.80
N THR A 114 14.87 -15.51 9.61
CA THR A 114 14.04 -16.68 9.41
C THR A 114 12.59 -16.23 9.23
N VAL A 115 12.08 -16.40 8.03
CA VAL A 115 10.80 -15.84 7.58
C VAL A 115 9.74 -16.92 7.49
N SER A 116 8.54 -16.65 7.99
CA SER A 116 7.38 -17.53 7.86
C SER A 116 6.12 -16.74 7.55
N LEU A 117 5.17 -17.41 6.88
CA LEU A 117 3.86 -16.88 6.57
C LEU A 117 2.82 -17.99 6.76
N ASN A 118 1.83 -17.77 7.61
CA ASN A 118 0.78 -18.75 7.82
C ASN A 118 -0.23 -18.75 6.68
N THR A 119 -0.73 -17.56 6.32
CA THR A 119 -1.87 -17.39 5.40
C THR A 119 -1.60 -16.19 4.50
N SER A 120 -1.79 -16.34 3.20
CA SER A 120 -1.59 -15.23 2.26
C SER A 120 -2.60 -14.10 2.46
N VAL A 121 -2.24 -12.89 2.01
CA VAL A 121 -3.16 -11.72 2.00
C VAL A 121 -4.45 -12.05 1.26
N THR A 122 -4.37 -12.67 0.08
CA THR A 122 -5.56 -13.09 -0.70
C THR A 122 -6.48 -14.02 0.08
N GLN A 123 -5.92 -14.97 0.82
CA GLN A 123 -6.75 -15.88 1.62
C GLN A 123 -7.42 -15.14 2.77
N GLN A 124 -6.70 -14.27 3.48
CA GLN A 124 -7.26 -13.48 4.57
C GLN A 124 -8.35 -12.51 4.11
N LEU A 125 -8.20 -11.88 2.94
CA LEU A 125 -9.24 -11.05 2.33
C LEU A 125 -10.48 -11.89 2.01
N ARG A 126 -10.29 -13.06 1.38
CA ARG A 126 -11.39 -13.99 1.06
C ARG A 126 -12.16 -14.45 2.30
N GLU A 127 -11.47 -14.74 3.40
CA GLU A 127 -12.08 -15.12 4.69
C GLU A 127 -12.93 -13.99 5.28
N ARG A 128 -12.64 -12.74 4.91
CA ARG A 128 -13.43 -11.55 5.24
C ARG A 128 -14.54 -11.25 4.21
N GLY A 129 -14.67 -12.09 3.16
CA GLY A 129 -15.62 -11.88 2.08
C GLY A 129 -15.24 -10.79 1.09
N ILE A 130 -13.96 -10.39 1.06
CA ILE A 130 -13.41 -9.32 0.20
C ILE A 130 -12.63 -9.98 -0.95
N SER A 131 -12.95 -9.61 -2.18
CA SER A 131 -12.18 -10.02 -3.35
C SER A 131 -10.98 -9.09 -3.56
N THR A 132 -9.84 -9.63 -4.01
CA THR A 132 -8.70 -8.79 -4.42
C THR A 132 -9.04 -7.86 -5.59
N THR A 133 -10.08 -8.16 -6.35
CA THR A 133 -10.57 -7.29 -7.43
C THR A 133 -11.41 -6.10 -6.94
N GLU A 134 -11.76 -6.08 -5.65
CA GLU A 134 -12.44 -4.96 -5.00
C GLU A 134 -11.46 -3.96 -4.39
N ILE A 135 -10.17 -4.31 -4.31
CA ILE A 135 -9.12 -3.40 -3.85
C ILE A 135 -8.85 -2.38 -4.96
N GLU A 136 -9.18 -1.13 -4.71
CA GLU A 136 -9.01 -0.03 -5.68
C GLU A 136 -7.58 0.48 -5.70
N PHE A 137 -6.98 0.63 -4.54
CA PHE A 137 -5.62 1.13 -4.36
C PHE A 137 -4.75 0.14 -3.59
N VAL A 138 -3.48 0.11 -3.95
CA VAL A 138 -2.43 -0.48 -3.13
C VAL A 138 -1.29 0.52 -2.99
N SER A 139 -0.71 0.60 -1.82
CA SER A 139 0.53 1.35 -1.61
C SER A 139 1.47 0.55 -0.72
N ILE A 140 2.75 0.73 -0.90
CA ILE A 140 3.78 0.17 -0.05
C ILE A 140 4.45 1.29 0.73
N SER A 141 4.79 1.04 1.99
CA SER A 141 5.59 1.98 2.77
C SER A 141 6.94 2.19 2.11
N HIS A 142 7.55 1.08 1.60
CA HIS A 142 8.82 1.08 0.88
C HIS A 142 9.04 -0.29 0.17
N SER A 143 10.17 -0.44 -0.53
CA SER A 143 10.41 -1.55 -1.46
C SER A 143 11.19 -2.75 -0.88
N HIS A 144 11.30 -2.92 0.45
CA HIS A 144 11.91 -4.11 1.02
C HIS A 144 11.00 -5.34 0.87
N PHE A 145 11.64 -6.53 0.92
CA PHE A 145 11.04 -7.81 0.55
C PHE A 145 9.77 -8.17 1.34
N ASP A 146 9.69 -7.68 2.55
CA ASP A 146 8.62 -7.96 3.51
C ASP A 146 7.48 -6.93 3.48
N HIS A 147 7.55 -5.95 2.59
CA HIS A 147 6.48 -5.00 2.28
C HIS A 147 5.88 -5.20 0.88
N VAL A 148 6.61 -5.88 -0.02
CA VAL A 148 6.23 -6.03 -1.43
C VAL A 148 5.87 -7.47 -1.84
N GLY A 149 6.02 -8.44 -0.94
CA GLY A 149 6.11 -9.86 -1.28
C GLY A 149 4.86 -10.51 -1.87
N GLN A 150 3.69 -9.87 -1.80
CA GLN A 150 2.44 -10.41 -2.34
C GLN A 150 1.72 -9.42 -3.27
N ILE A 151 2.44 -8.45 -3.81
CA ILE A 151 1.86 -7.43 -4.70
C ILE A 151 1.22 -8.03 -5.97
N ASP A 152 1.73 -9.14 -6.46
CA ASP A 152 1.19 -9.88 -7.60
C ASP A 152 -0.24 -10.36 -7.38
N GLN A 153 -0.64 -10.57 -6.11
CA GLN A 153 -1.98 -11.02 -5.74
C GLN A 153 -3.04 -9.92 -5.82
N VAL A 154 -2.63 -8.66 -5.89
CA VAL A 154 -3.49 -7.46 -5.98
C VAL A 154 -3.14 -6.60 -7.19
N SER A 155 -2.55 -7.18 -8.22
CA SER A 155 -2.06 -6.48 -9.41
C SER A 155 -3.15 -5.78 -10.25
N GLY A 156 -4.43 -5.97 -9.92
CA GLY A 156 -5.56 -5.24 -10.51
C GLY A 156 -5.80 -3.86 -9.90
N ALA A 157 -5.24 -3.59 -8.73
CA ALA A 157 -5.35 -2.29 -8.06
C ALA A 157 -4.46 -1.21 -8.72
N THR A 158 -4.79 0.05 -8.49
CA THR A 158 -3.90 1.17 -8.84
C THR A 158 -2.84 1.32 -7.75
N TRP A 159 -1.56 1.23 -8.13
CA TRP A 159 -0.45 1.41 -7.21
C TRP A 159 -0.18 2.90 -6.97
N LEU A 160 -0.37 3.37 -5.72
CA LEU A 160 0.01 4.71 -5.29
C LEU A 160 1.46 4.68 -4.82
N VAL A 161 2.35 5.44 -5.47
CA VAL A 161 3.79 5.39 -5.18
C VAL A 161 4.41 6.77 -5.08
N HIS A 162 5.23 6.99 -4.04
CA HIS A 162 6.05 8.19 -3.97
C HIS A 162 7.14 8.19 -5.04
N GLU A 163 7.36 9.32 -5.71
CA GLU A 163 8.27 9.43 -6.86
C GLU A 163 9.70 8.95 -6.56
N ASN A 164 10.21 9.20 -5.34
CA ASN A 164 11.53 8.76 -4.94
C ASN A 164 11.62 7.24 -4.77
N GLU A 165 10.55 6.58 -4.30
CA GLU A 165 10.51 5.13 -4.18
C GLU A 165 10.42 4.47 -5.55
N TYR A 166 9.56 4.99 -6.43
CA TYR A 166 9.50 4.54 -7.82
C TYR A 166 10.87 4.63 -8.50
N ASN A 167 11.54 5.77 -8.37
CA ASN A 167 12.86 5.97 -8.93
C ASN A 167 13.90 5.03 -8.30
N HIS A 168 13.83 4.78 -6.99
CA HIS A 168 14.72 3.83 -6.30
C HIS A 168 14.54 2.42 -6.84
N MET A 169 13.32 1.95 -7.01
CA MET A 169 12.99 0.61 -7.50
C MET A 169 13.43 0.39 -8.96
N PHE A 170 13.34 1.42 -9.81
CA PHE A 170 13.52 1.26 -11.26
C PHE A 170 14.71 2.03 -11.86
N SER A 171 15.36 2.92 -11.10
CA SER A 171 16.55 3.63 -11.57
C SER A 171 17.79 2.73 -11.51
N GLY A 172 18.08 2.07 -12.58
CA GLY A 172 19.26 1.20 -12.70
C GLY A 172 18.94 -0.25 -13.00
N ALA A 173 17.68 -0.58 -13.26
CA ALA A 173 17.28 -1.88 -13.76
C ALA A 173 17.99 -2.16 -15.10
N VAL A 174 19.12 -2.87 -15.06
CA VAL A 174 19.79 -3.40 -16.23
C VAL A 174 19.07 -4.70 -16.60
N GLU A 175 18.84 -4.92 -17.89
CA GLU A 175 18.24 -6.17 -18.39
C GLU A 175 19.03 -7.36 -17.83
N GLY A 176 18.37 -8.20 -17.00
CA GLY A 176 19.00 -9.34 -16.32
C GLY A 176 19.39 -9.09 -14.85
N ASP A 177 19.08 -7.94 -14.29
CA ASP A 177 19.24 -7.66 -12.86
C ASP A 177 18.16 -8.40 -12.04
N GLU A 178 18.57 -9.00 -10.91
CA GLU A 178 17.65 -9.69 -9.98
C GLU A 178 16.60 -8.74 -9.42
N THR A 179 16.91 -7.45 -9.25
CA THR A 179 15.98 -6.39 -8.86
C THR A 179 14.84 -6.22 -9.87
N ALA A 180 15.09 -6.39 -11.16
CA ALA A 180 14.05 -6.36 -12.18
C ALA A 180 13.02 -7.50 -12.03
N THR A 181 13.42 -8.64 -11.46
CA THR A 181 12.52 -9.76 -11.16
C THR A 181 11.72 -9.53 -9.88
N GLN A 182 12.31 -8.93 -8.87
CA GLN A 182 11.66 -8.61 -7.61
C GLN A 182 10.50 -7.61 -7.80
N PHE A 183 10.68 -6.60 -8.65
CA PHE A 183 9.68 -5.56 -8.91
C PHE A 183 8.88 -5.77 -10.21
N GLY A 184 9.02 -6.94 -10.85
CA GLY A 184 8.37 -7.22 -12.13
C GLY A 184 6.85 -7.10 -12.12
N ALA A 185 6.21 -7.43 -10.99
CA ALA A 185 4.76 -7.29 -10.84
C ALA A 185 4.34 -5.81 -10.89
N PHE A 186 5.07 -4.91 -10.22
CA PHE A 186 4.78 -3.47 -10.23
C PHE A 186 4.89 -2.86 -11.63
N ALA A 187 5.81 -3.32 -12.46
CA ALA A 187 6.02 -2.79 -13.80
C ALA A 187 4.80 -2.96 -14.74
N SER A 188 3.89 -3.87 -14.41
CA SER A 188 2.67 -4.15 -15.17
C SER A 188 1.41 -3.52 -14.59
N MET A 189 1.49 -2.93 -13.40
CA MET A 189 0.34 -2.31 -12.73
C MET A 189 0.03 -0.93 -13.28
N ALA A 190 -1.26 -0.55 -13.23
CA ALA A 190 -1.62 0.85 -13.25
C ALA A 190 -1.04 1.55 -12.02
N PHE A 191 -0.46 2.72 -12.16
CA PHE A 191 0.09 3.46 -11.02
C PHE A 191 -0.21 4.95 -11.09
N GLU A 192 -0.27 5.55 -9.91
CA GLU A 192 -0.29 7.00 -9.71
C GLU A 192 0.93 7.39 -8.89
N MET A 193 1.80 8.20 -9.49
CA MET A 193 2.99 8.73 -8.83
C MET A 193 2.65 10.06 -8.16
N PHE A 194 3.12 10.24 -6.92
CA PHE A 194 2.95 11.48 -6.18
C PHE A 194 4.26 11.98 -5.59
N SER A 195 4.32 13.28 -5.29
CA SER A 195 5.37 13.93 -4.52
C SER A 195 4.76 14.64 -3.32
N GLY A 196 5.47 14.64 -2.19
CA GLY A 196 4.91 15.16 -0.95
C GLY A 196 3.84 14.24 -0.35
N GLU A 197 2.76 14.82 0.18
CA GLU A 197 1.66 14.04 0.77
C GLU A 197 0.61 13.65 -0.28
N LYS A 198 -0.01 12.48 -0.10
CA LYS A 198 -1.13 12.01 -0.90
C LYS A 198 -2.34 11.78 0.00
N ASP A 199 -3.36 12.60 -0.15
CA ASP A 199 -4.70 12.30 0.35
C ASP A 199 -5.34 11.27 -0.58
N VAL A 200 -5.56 10.05 -0.08
CA VAL A 200 -5.96 8.91 -0.91
C VAL A 200 -7.37 9.07 -1.47
N PHE A 201 -8.30 9.50 -0.63
CA PHE A 201 -9.72 9.63 -0.99
C PHE A 201 -10.18 11.09 -1.15
N GLY A 202 -9.33 12.08 -0.83
CA GLY A 202 -9.60 13.50 -1.03
C GLY A 202 -10.41 14.17 0.07
N ASP A 203 -10.61 13.48 1.21
CA ASP A 203 -11.35 13.98 2.37
C ASP A 203 -10.48 14.20 3.62
N GLY A 204 -9.18 13.92 3.51
CA GLY A 204 -8.20 14.06 4.59
C GLY A 204 -8.21 12.93 5.62
N SER A 205 -9.04 11.91 5.46
CA SER A 205 -9.15 10.80 6.41
C SER A 205 -8.02 9.78 6.28
N VAL A 206 -7.41 9.63 5.09
CA VAL A 206 -6.32 8.70 4.80
C VAL A 206 -5.24 9.42 3.99
N VAL A 207 -4.09 9.66 4.62
CA VAL A 207 -2.99 10.44 4.02
C VAL A 207 -1.69 9.65 4.08
N ILE A 208 -1.09 9.39 2.92
CA ILE A 208 0.28 8.88 2.78
C ILE A 208 1.22 10.07 2.83
N PHE A 209 2.26 10.03 3.67
CA PHE A 209 3.19 11.15 3.82
C PHE A 209 4.65 10.68 3.86
N PRO A 210 5.59 11.47 3.32
CA PRO A 210 6.99 11.09 3.22
C PRO A 210 7.65 10.97 4.60
N THR A 211 8.41 9.88 4.79
CA THR A 211 9.31 9.63 5.91
C THR A 211 10.60 9.00 5.38
N ALA A 212 11.19 9.67 4.38
CA ALA A 212 12.36 9.20 3.64
C ALA A 212 13.58 8.93 4.53
N GLY A 213 14.42 8.00 4.09
CA GLY A 213 15.72 7.71 4.72
C GLY A 213 15.99 6.22 4.87
N HIS A 214 15.04 5.43 5.34
CA HIS A 214 15.12 3.96 5.33
C HIS A 214 15.29 3.47 3.89
N THR A 215 14.38 3.86 3.02
CA THR A 215 14.59 3.97 1.57
C THR A 215 14.41 5.42 1.11
N PRO A 216 14.84 5.79 -0.10
CA PRO A 216 14.75 7.18 -0.57
C PRO A 216 13.33 7.73 -0.66
N GLY A 217 12.35 6.88 -0.85
CA GLY A 217 10.95 7.27 -0.97
C GLY A 217 10.04 6.64 0.08
N HIS A 218 10.61 6.16 1.21
CA HIS A 218 9.85 5.61 2.30
C HIS A 218 8.73 6.55 2.75
N THR A 219 7.55 5.99 3.03
CA THR A 219 6.35 6.71 3.46
C THR A 219 5.73 6.07 4.69
N SER A 220 4.99 6.86 5.45
CA SER A 220 4.12 6.45 6.55
C SER A 220 2.67 6.76 6.23
N LEU A 221 1.73 6.13 6.93
CA LEU A 221 0.29 6.31 6.70
C LEU A 221 -0.37 6.96 7.90
N GLN A 222 -1.17 8.01 7.66
CA GLN A 222 -2.06 8.62 8.64
C GLN A 222 -3.50 8.25 8.33
N LEU A 223 -4.24 7.87 9.39
CA LEU A 223 -5.69 7.69 9.32
C LEU A 223 -6.36 8.55 10.39
N THR A 224 -7.59 9.03 10.11
CA THR A 224 -8.46 9.65 11.09
C THR A 224 -9.69 8.78 11.27
N LEU A 225 -9.60 7.81 12.19
CA LEU A 225 -10.65 6.82 12.44
C LEU A 225 -11.81 7.43 13.26
N PRO A 226 -13.06 7.04 13.01
CA PRO A 226 -14.23 7.69 13.60
C PRO A 226 -14.35 7.50 15.13
N GLU A 227 -13.87 6.38 15.66
CA GLU A 227 -13.97 6.06 17.10
C GLU A 227 -12.62 6.24 17.81
N THR A 228 -11.52 5.84 17.16
CA THR A 228 -10.16 5.85 17.73
C THR A 228 -9.49 7.22 17.57
N GLY A 229 -9.90 8.01 16.57
CA GLY A 229 -9.23 9.25 16.20
C GLY A 229 -8.00 9.04 15.33
N PRO A 230 -6.99 9.94 15.38
CA PRO A 230 -5.81 9.86 14.55
C PRO A 230 -4.93 8.65 14.89
N VAL A 231 -4.52 7.92 13.85
CA VAL A 231 -3.57 6.78 13.91
C VAL A 231 -2.48 7.01 12.88
N LEU A 232 -1.24 6.74 13.25
CA LEU A 232 -0.09 6.76 12.35
C LEU A 232 0.54 5.37 12.29
N LEU A 233 0.66 4.80 11.08
CA LEU A 233 1.44 3.59 10.80
C LEU A 233 2.82 4.01 10.34
N THR A 234 3.86 3.49 10.97
CA THR A 234 5.23 3.99 10.79
C THR A 234 5.90 3.52 9.50
N GLY A 235 5.45 2.39 8.90
CA GLY A 235 6.34 1.61 8.04
C GLY A 235 7.61 1.25 8.83
N ASP A 236 8.75 1.31 8.17
CA ASP A 236 10.07 1.02 8.76
C ASP A 236 10.84 2.27 9.22
N LEU A 237 10.11 3.36 9.47
CA LEU A 237 10.70 4.48 10.20
C LEU A 237 11.20 4.03 11.58
N TYR A 238 10.47 3.07 12.18
CA TYR A 238 10.83 2.35 13.40
C TYR A 238 10.51 0.87 13.24
N HIS A 239 11.43 0.01 13.69
CA HIS A 239 11.21 -1.44 13.73
C HIS A 239 10.73 -1.90 15.10
N ARG A 240 11.12 -1.19 16.16
CA ARG A 240 10.85 -1.52 17.56
C ARG A 240 10.60 -0.25 18.39
N THR A 241 9.96 -0.45 19.53
CA THR A 241 9.77 0.61 20.54
C THR A 241 11.11 1.20 20.99
N GLU A 242 12.11 0.36 21.28
CA GLU A 242 13.44 0.83 21.67
C GLU A 242 14.14 1.61 20.56
N SER A 243 13.96 1.22 19.30
CA SER A 243 14.51 1.97 18.16
C SER A 243 13.92 3.37 18.09
N ARG A 244 12.62 3.53 18.39
CA ARG A 244 11.95 4.84 18.49
C ARG A 244 12.47 5.66 19.67
N GLU A 245 12.56 5.05 20.87
CA GLU A 245 13.02 5.73 22.09
C GLU A 245 14.49 6.18 21.99
N LEU A 246 15.35 5.30 21.49
CA LEU A 246 16.79 5.56 21.33
C LEU A 246 17.13 6.28 20.04
N ARG A 247 16.16 6.47 19.13
CA ARG A 247 16.35 7.05 17.79
C ARG A 247 17.40 6.26 17.00
N ARG A 248 17.23 4.95 16.91
CA ARG A 248 18.16 4.05 16.22
C ARG A 248 17.70 3.78 14.79
N VAL A 249 18.67 3.74 13.93
CA VAL A 249 18.53 3.52 12.49
C VAL A 249 19.23 2.21 12.15
N PRO A 250 18.64 1.35 11.33
CA PRO A 250 19.30 0.13 10.87
C PRO A 250 20.58 0.43 10.08
N ARG A 251 21.57 -0.48 10.15
CA ARG A 251 22.84 -0.33 9.43
C ARG A 251 22.67 -0.39 7.91
N PHE A 252 21.66 -1.07 7.44
CA PHE A 252 21.32 -1.19 6.01
C PHE A 252 20.46 -0.02 5.48
N ASN A 253 20.23 1.00 6.28
CA ASN A 253 19.44 2.18 5.95
C ASN A 253 20.11 2.99 4.82
N THR A 254 19.32 3.58 3.92
CA THR A 254 19.87 4.37 2.80
C THR A 254 20.51 5.68 3.29
N SER A 255 19.85 6.36 4.22
CA SER A 255 20.34 7.64 4.77
C SER A 255 19.92 7.78 6.23
N GLU A 256 20.87 7.63 7.16
CA GLU A 256 20.63 7.86 8.58
C GLU A 256 20.19 9.30 8.86
N ALA A 257 20.82 10.29 8.20
CA ALA A 257 20.49 11.70 8.42
C ALA A 257 19.04 12.02 8.01
N ASP A 258 18.59 11.49 6.87
CA ASP A 258 17.22 11.72 6.40
C ASP A 258 16.21 10.97 7.28
N THR A 259 16.53 9.74 7.74
CA THR A 259 15.69 9.01 8.67
C THR A 259 15.52 9.74 10.01
N LEU A 260 16.61 10.27 10.56
CA LEU A 260 16.55 11.05 11.80
C LEU A 260 15.69 12.33 11.64
N ALA A 261 15.79 13.00 10.49
CA ALA A 261 14.95 14.15 10.17
C ALA A 261 13.47 13.74 10.00
N SER A 262 13.23 12.59 9.37
CA SER A 262 11.89 12.00 9.23
C SER A 262 11.29 11.63 10.58
N MET A 263 12.09 11.07 11.50
CA MET A 263 11.66 10.79 12.88
C MET A 263 11.21 12.08 13.59
N ASP A 264 11.99 13.17 13.47
CA ASP A 264 11.61 14.46 14.08
C ASP A 264 10.29 15.02 13.51
N ALA A 265 10.11 14.93 12.20
CA ALA A 265 8.89 15.38 11.54
C ALA A 265 7.68 14.49 11.91
N PHE A 266 7.88 13.16 11.97
CA PHE A 266 6.86 12.20 12.35
C PHE A 266 6.39 12.40 13.79
N GLU A 267 7.30 12.54 14.75
CA GLU A 267 6.97 12.79 16.15
C GLU A 267 6.26 14.13 16.34
N GLY A 268 6.69 15.17 15.58
CA GLY A 268 5.98 16.45 15.56
C GLY A 268 4.54 16.33 15.06
N ARG A 269 4.32 15.52 14.02
CA ARG A 269 2.98 15.22 13.48
C ARG A 269 2.15 14.41 14.48
N ALA A 270 2.71 13.36 15.06
CA ALA A 270 2.04 12.53 16.05
C ALA A 270 1.58 13.35 17.25
N ALA A 271 2.46 14.24 17.78
CA ALA A 271 2.12 15.12 18.89
C ALA A 271 1.05 16.16 18.53
N ALA A 272 1.14 16.76 17.33
CA ALA A 272 0.18 17.76 16.88
C ALA A 272 -1.24 17.19 16.71
N LEU A 273 -1.34 15.94 16.29
CA LEU A 273 -2.61 15.23 16.09
C LEU A 273 -3.10 14.54 17.38
N GLY A 274 -2.25 14.33 18.38
CA GLY A 274 -2.52 13.42 19.49
C GLY A 274 -2.73 11.98 19.01
N ALA A 275 -1.97 11.56 18.00
CA ALA A 275 -2.19 10.31 17.31
C ALA A 275 -1.68 9.10 18.09
N THR A 276 -2.39 7.98 17.95
CA THR A 276 -1.85 6.66 18.30
C THR A 276 -0.84 6.27 17.23
N VAL A 277 0.38 5.93 17.66
CA VAL A 277 1.44 5.44 16.75
C VAL A 277 1.46 3.91 16.81
N ILE A 278 1.52 3.26 15.66
CA ILE A 278 1.64 1.81 15.51
C ILE A 278 2.91 1.50 14.74
N ILE A 279 3.86 0.83 15.39
CA ILE A 279 5.07 0.30 14.77
C ILE A 279 4.72 -1.06 14.17
N GLN A 280 4.81 -1.18 12.83
CA GLN A 280 4.26 -2.32 12.09
C GLN A 280 4.95 -3.65 12.42
N HIS A 281 6.22 -3.62 12.82
CA HIS A 281 7.00 -4.78 13.21
C HIS A 281 6.98 -5.08 14.71
N GLU A 282 6.45 -4.17 15.54
CA GLU A 282 6.43 -4.32 16.99
C GLU A 282 5.24 -5.20 17.43
N ILE A 283 5.56 -6.33 18.06
CA ILE A 283 4.56 -7.29 18.52
C ILE A 283 3.69 -6.70 19.66
N ASP A 284 4.30 -5.87 20.50
CA ASP A 284 3.60 -5.23 21.62
C ASP A 284 2.64 -4.13 21.16
N ASP A 285 2.90 -3.50 20.01
CA ASP A 285 1.98 -2.55 19.38
C ASP A 285 0.85 -3.27 18.63
N THR A 286 1.20 -4.25 17.81
CA THR A 286 0.25 -4.86 16.86
C THR A 286 -0.53 -6.04 17.46
N GLY A 287 0.08 -6.81 18.39
CA GLY A 287 -0.51 -7.99 18.98
C GLY A 287 -1.82 -7.72 19.75
N PRO A 288 -1.88 -6.71 20.64
CA PRO A 288 -3.09 -6.38 21.39
C PRO A 288 -4.23 -5.79 20.57
N LEU A 289 -3.96 -5.29 19.36
CA LEU A 289 -4.97 -4.62 18.55
C LEU A 289 -6.06 -5.58 18.07
N PRO A 290 -7.32 -5.14 18.03
CA PRO A 290 -8.40 -5.90 17.40
C PRO A 290 -8.12 -6.04 15.89
N ASN A 291 -8.78 -7.01 15.26
CA ASN A 291 -8.65 -7.20 13.80
C ASN A 291 -9.24 -6.05 12.98
N VAL A 292 -10.15 -5.27 13.57
CA VAL A 292 -10.77 -4.09 12.95
C VAL A 292 -10.76 -2.96 13.96
N ILE A 293 -10.23 -1.81 13.55
CA ILE A 293 -10.14 -0.57 14.32
C ILE A 293 -11.04 0.47 13.62
N ARG A 294 -11.82 1.21 14.39
CA ARG A 294 -12.75 2.24 13.90
C ARG A 294 -12.50 3.59 14.52
#